data_d503238229bf3f6691dee06b815def0d
#
_entry.id   d503238229bf3f6691dee06b815def0d
#
_cell.length_a   1.000
_cell.length_b   1.000
_cell.length_c   1.000
_cell.angle_alpha   90.00
_cell.angle_beta   90.00
_cell.angle_gamma   90.00
#
_symmetry.space_group_name_H-M   'P 1'
#
loop_
_entity.id
_entity.type
_entity.pdbx_description
1 polymer ?
#
loop_
_entity_poly.entity_id
_entity_poly.type
_entity_poly.pdbx_seq_one_letter_code
_entity_poly.pdbx_strand_id
1 'polypeptide(L)'
;MTGTVILAVAISLAAIGVITIRGQRQLGKHRGVTRDEFIRAFPSVPASVSGSVFDYYKSQVWAKEFSIGPEDSYEHVLSEGDEEIDDDVQELVKRLGFSMPANYAVRRSETSIKSVKDMVHWLDWVRQHQSA
;
A
#
# COMPACT_ATOMS: atom_id res chain seq x y z
N MET A 1 -13.79 -27.24 32.04
CA MET A 1 -14.28 -26.10 31.24
C MET A 1 -13.19 -25.07 30.94
N THR A 2 -12.40 -24.67 31.91
CA THR A 2 -11.33 -23.67 31.73
C THR A 2 -10.27 -24.12 30.73
N GLY A 3 -9.89 -25.40 30.65
CA GLY A 3 -8.89 -25.91 29.72
C GLY A 3 -9.31 -25.84 28.25
N THR A 4 -10.61 -26.05 27.96
CA THR A 4 -11.13 -25.97 26.59
C THR A 4 -11.12 -24.53 26.06
N VAL A 5 -11.45 -23.55 26.88
CA VAL A 5 -11.44 -22.13 26.51
C VAL A 5 -10.00 -21.65 26.25
N ILE A 6 -9.04 -22.03 27.08
CA ILE A 6 -7.63 -21.70 26.92
C ILE A 6 -7.09 -22.27 25.61
N LEU A 7 -7.43 -23.52 25.27
CA LEU A 7 -7.00 -24.14 24.01
C LEU A 7 -7.57 -23.41 22.79
N ALA A 8 -8.85 -23.02 22.82
CA ALA A 8 -9.47 -22.28 21.73
C ALA A 8 -8.79 -20.91 21.49
N VAL A 9 -8.47 -20.18 22.55
CA VAL A 9 -7.76 -18.90 22.48
C VAL A 9 -6.36 -19.09 21.90
N ALA A 10 -5.64 -20.12 22.34
CA ALA A 10 -4.28 -20.40 21.82
C ALA A 10 -4.30 -20.72 20.31
N ILE A 11 -5.28 -21.50 19.84
CA ILE A 11 -5.43 -21.82 18.41
C ILE A 11 -5.74 -20.55 17.61
N SER A 12 -6.61 -19.69 18.10
CA SER A 12 -6.95 -18.43 17.43
C SER A 12 -5.75 -17.49 17.31
N LEU A 13 -4.95 -17.35 18.35
CA LEU A 13 -3.72 -16.54 18.34
C LEU A 13 -2.68 -17.11 17.38
N ALA A 14 -2.53 -18.43 17.33
CA ALA A 14 -1.63 -19.08 16.38
C ALA A 14 -2.06 -18.85 14.93
N ALA A 15 -3.34 -18.91 14.62
CA ALA A 15 -3.87 -18.64 13.28
C ALA A 15 -3.60 -17.20 12.84
N ILE A 16 -3.84 -16.22 13.71
CA ILE A 16 -3.53 -14.80 13.45
C ILE A 16 -2.02 -14.62 13.20
N GLY A 17 -1.16 -15.25 14.00
CA GLY A 17 0.28 -15.20 13.84
C GLY A 17 0.73 -15.76 12.49
N VAL A 18 0.16 -16.87 12.03
CA VAL A 18 0.47 -17.47 10.73
C VAL A 18 0.09 -16.55 9.57
N ILE A 19 -1.09 -15.92 9.62
CA ILE A 19 -1.55 -14.98 8.59
C ILE A 19 -0.59 -13.77 8.52
N THR A 20 -0.22 -13.21 9.66
CA THR A 20 0.72 -12.08 9.75
C THR A 20 2.10 -12.45 9.17
N ILE A 21 2.64 -13.61 9.52
CA ILE A 21 3.93 -14.10 9.01
C ILE A 21 3.88 -14.27 7.50
N ARG A 22 2.80 -14.81 6.95
CA ARG A 22 2.64 -14.97 5.49
C ARG A 22 2.65 -13.63 4.78
N GLY A 23 1.91 -12.63 5.27
CA GLY A 23 1.89 -11.28 4.72
C GLY A 23 3.28 -10.66 4.72
N GLN A 24 4.00 -10.76 5.84
CA GLN A 24 5.35 -10.22 5.95
C GLN A 24 6.36 -10.95 5.05
N ARG A 25 6.22 -12.25 4.86
CA ARG A 25 7.07 -13.00 3.92
C ARG A 25 6.88 -12.57 2.48
N GLN A 26 5.65 -12.24 2.07
CA GLN A 26 5.38 -11.75 0.72
C GLN A 26 5.99 -10.36 0.51
N LEU A 27 5.85 -9.46 1.47
CA LEU A 27 6.54 -8.18 1.46
C LEU A 27 8.05 -8.35 1.49
N GLY A 28 8.55 -9.35 2.20
CA GLY A 28 9.98 -9.65 2.34
C GLY A 28 10.68 -10.06 1.05
N LYS A 29 9.96 -10.45 0.00
CA LYS A 29 10.61 -10.75 -1.30
C LYS A 29 11.26 -9.53 -1.94
N HIS A 30 10.92 -8.32 -1.50
CA HIS A 30 11.55 -7.08 -1.91
C HIS A 30 12.59 -6.59 -0.90
N ARG A 31 13.13 -7.53 -0.11
CA ARG A 31 14.17 -7.23 0.87
C ARG A 31 15.37 -6.57 0.21
N GLY A 32 15.79 -5.45 0.77
CA GLY A 32 16.89 -4.66 0.23
C GLY A 32 16.50 -3.60 -0.79
N VAL A 33 15.23 -3.53 -1.20
CA VAL A 33 14.76 -2.41 -2.01
C VAL A 33 14.80 -1.14 -1.19
N THR A 34 15.54 -0.13 -1.67
CA THR A 34 15.69 1.14 -0.99
C THR A 34 14.67 2.16 -1.52
N ARG A 35 14.49 3.24 -0.77
CA ARG A 35 13.66 4.36 -1.21
C ARG A 35 14.13 4.93 -2.54
N ASP A 36 15.43 5.10 -2.71
CA ASP A 36 16.01 5.63 -3.94
C ASP A 36 15.79 4.70 -5.14
N GLU A 37 15.92 3.39 -4.94
CA GLU A 37 15.62 2.40 -5.98
C GLU A 37 14.15 2.44 -6.39
N PHE A 38 13.24 2.57 -5.42
CA PHE A 38 11.81 2.69 -5.69
C PHE A 38 11.51 3.96 -6.50
N ILE A 39 12.06 5.10 -6.10
CA ILE A 39 11.88 6.38 -6.80
C ILE A 39 12.41 6.30 -8.24
N ARG A 40 13.56 5.68 -8.44
CA ARG A 40 14.17 5.52 -9.77
C ARG A 40 13.35 4.64 -10.71
N ALA A 41 12.47 3.80 -10.18
CA ALA A 41 11.55 3.01 -11.00
C ALA A 41 10.48 3.89 -11.69
N PHE A 42 10.32 5.14 -11.25
CA PHE A 42 9.32 6.08 -11.78
C PHE A 42 9.99 7.39 -12.25
N PRO A 43 10.79 7.35 -13.33
CA PRO A 43 11.57 8.52 -13.74
C PRO A 43 10.72 9.69 -14.21
N SER A 44 9.48 9.46 -14.66
CA SER A 44 8.56 10.51 -15.12
C SER A 44 7.66 11.06 -14.01
N VAL A 45 7.74 10.51 -12.80
CA VAL A 45 6.92 10.93 -11.65
C VAL A 45 7.80 11.71 -10.68
N PRO A 46 7.32 12.84 -10.13
CA PRO A 46 8.09 13.55 -9.10
C PRO A 46 8.45 12.64 -7.92
N ALA A 47 9.68 12.78 -7.42
CA ALA A 47 10.15 11.98 -6.29
C ALA A 47 9.29 12.17 -5.03
N SER A 48 8.67 13.34 -4.86
CA SER A 48 7.73 13.60 -3.78
C SER A 48 6.51 12.68 -3.80
N VAL A 49 6.03 12.31 -4.99
CA VAL A 49 4.90 11.40 -5.16
C VAL A 49 5.32 9.96 -4.90
N SER A 50 6.29 9.45 -5.66
CA SER A 50 6.75 8.06 -5.49
C SER A 50 7.36 7.82 -4.13
N GLY A 51 8.13 8.77 -3.60
CA GLY A 51 8.68 8.68 -2.24
C GLY A 51 7.62 8.63 -1.16
N SER A 52 6.55 9.40 -1.28
CA SER A 52 5.43 9.37 -0.33
C SER A 52 4.70 8.04 -0.33
N VAL A 53 4.51 7.44 -1.49
CA VAL A 53 3.91 6.09 -1.61
C VAL A 53 4.81 5.06 -0.93
N PHE A 54 6.10 5.09 -1.21
CA PHE A 54 7.05 4.19 -0.57
C PHE A 54 7.02 4.34 0.96
N ASP A 55 7.12 5.56 1.46
CA ASP A 55 7.14 5.84 2.90
C ASP A 55 5.85 5.38 3.58
N TYR A 56 4.71 5.61 2.95
CA TYR A 56 3.41 5.21 3.47
C TYR A 56 3.31 3.70 3.68
N TYR A 57 3.61 2.91 2.65
CA TYR A 57 3.54 1.45 2.75
C TYR A 57 4.68 0.86 3.56
N LYS A 58 5.88 1.43 3.48
CA LYS A 58 7.02 0.98 4.28
C LYS A 58 6.74 1.14 5.78
N SER A 59 6.03 2.19 6.19
CA SER A 59 5.67 2.41 7.59
C SER A 59 4.73 1.34 8.15
N GLN A 60 4.01 0.62 7.29
CA GLN A 60 3.10 -0.45 7.67
C GLN A 60 3.79 -1.81 7.78
N VAL A 61 5.03 -1.93 7.34
CA VAL A 61 5.83 -3.15 7.46
C VAL A 61 6.49 -3.17 8.85
N TRP A 62 6.13 -4.16 9.66
CA TRP A 62 6.63 -4.23 11.03
C TRP A 62 8.10 -4.64 11.15
N ALA A 63 8.65 -5.34 10.16
CA ALA A 63 10.04 -5.77 10.14
C ALA A 63 10.87 -4.86 9.22
N LYS A 64 11.91 -4.22 9.77
CA LYS A 64 12.72 -3.22 9.05
C LYS A 64 13.43 -3.75 7.82
N GLU A 65 13.79 -5.05 7.81
CA GLU A 65 14.45 -5.70 6.69
C GLU A 65 13.52 -5.94 5.50
N PHE A 66 12.23 -5.85 5.69
CA PHE A 66 11.26 -5.99 4.60
C PHE A 66 11.01 -4.65 3.94
N SER A 67 10.64 -4.66 2.67
CA SER A 67 10.43 -3.45 1.89
C SER A 67 9.25 -3.60 0.94
N ILE A 68 8.98 -2.51 0.22
CA ILE A 68 7.90 -2.39 -0.74
C ILE A 68 8.49 -2.25 -2.13
N GLY A 69 8.00 -3.04 -3.09
CA GLY A 69 8.36 -2.92 -4.50
C GLY A 69 7.20 -2.44 -5.36
N PRO A 70 7.50 -1.87 -6.54
CA PRO A 70 6.46 -1.36 -7.44
C PRO A 70 5.43 -2.39 -7.87
N GLU A 71 5.84 -3.65 -8.01
CA GLU A 71 4.99 -4.73 -8.49
C GLU A 71 4.18 -5.42 -7.39
N ASP A 72 4.25 -4.95 -6.14
CA ASP A 72 3.49 -5.53 -5.04
C ASP A 72 2.00 -5.34 -5.26
N SER A 73 1.27 -6.46 -5.22
CA SER A 73 -0.16 -6.52 -5.45
C SER A 73 -0.93 -6.19 -4.18
N TYR A 74 -2.00 -5.41 -4.30
CA TYR A 74 -2.90 -5.14 -3.19
C TYR A 74 -3.64 -6.39 -2.74
N GLU A 75 -4.08 -7.22 -3.69
CA GLU A 75 -4.82 -8.44 -3.38
C GLU A 75 -3.95 -9.48 -2.69
N HIS A 76 -2.75 -9.75 -3.23
CA HIS A 76 -1.95 -10.90 -2.84
C HIS A 76 -0.84 -10.57 -1.83
N VAL A 77 -0.36 -9.32 -1.81
CA VAL A 77 0.76 -8.93 -0.95
C VAL A 77 0.28 -8.07 0.22
N LEU A 78 -0.48 -7.01 -0.07
CA LEU A 78 -0.92 -6.06 0.95
C LEU A 78 -2.25 -6.45 1.59
N SER A 79 -2.98 -7.41 1.01
CA SER A 79 -4.29 -7.88 1.49
C SER A 79 -5.31 -6.75 1.64
N GLU A 80 -5.33 -5.84 0.67
CA GLU A 80 -6.27 -4.72 0.63
C GLU A 80 -7.26 -4.87 -0.51
N GLY A 81 -8.54 -4.57 -0.22
CA GLY A 81 -9.60 -4.45 -1.22
C GLY A 81 -9.78 -2.99 -1.69
N ASP A 82 -10.75 -2.76 -2.58
CA ASP A 82 -10.97 -1.44 -3.17
C ASP A 82 -11.26 -0.35 -2.14
N GLU A 83 -11.97 -0.67 -1.07
CA GLU A 83 -12.30 0.29 -0.01
C GLU A 83 -11.04 0.78 0.71
N GLU A 84 -10.15 -0.13 1.08
CA GLU A 84 -8.89 0.21 1.74
C GLU A 84 -7.94 0.96 0.79
N ILE A 85 -7.94 0.61 -0.49
CA ILE A 85 -7.16 1.32 -1.51
C ILE A 85 -7.65 2.76 -1.63
N ASP A 86 -8.97 2.99 -1.64
CA ASP A 86 -9.52 4.34 -1.69
C ASP A 86 -9.20 5.15 -0.44
N ASP A 87 -9.18 4.52 0.74
CA ASP A 87 -8.73 5.16 1.98
C ASP A 87 -7.25 5.57 1.89
N ASP A 88 -6.42 4.72 1.32
CA ASP A 88 -5.00 5.03 1.10
C ASP A 88 -4.83 6.22 0.16
N VAL A 89 -5.62 6.29 -0.92
CA VAL A 89 -5.60 7.43 -1.84
C VAL A 89 -5.92 8.73 -1.10
N GLN A 90 -6.98 8.74 -0.28
CA GLN A 90 -7.38 9.92 0.47
C GLN A 90 -6.26 10.39 1.42
N GLU A 91 -5.64 9.47 2.12
CA GLU A 91 -4.55 9.78 3.05
C GLU A 91 -3.31 10.30 2.32
N LEU A 92 -2.94 9.68 1.20
CA LEU A 92 -1.78 10.09 0.41
C LEU A 92 -2.00 11.45 -0.25
N VAL A 93 -3.19 11.70 -0.79
CA VAL A 93 -3.56 13.01 -1.35
C VAL A 93 -3.44 14.09 -0.29
N LYS A 94 -3.92 13.82 0.92
CA LYS A 94 -3.81 14.74 2.05
C LYS A 94 -2.35 15.02 2.42
N ARG A 95 -1.52 13.99 2.52
CA ARG A 95 -0.09 14.13 2.85
C ARG A 95 0.67 14.91 1.79
N LEU A 96 0.31 14.74 0.53
CA LEU A 96 0.94 15.44 -0.59
C LEU A 96 0.41 16.88 -0.77
N GLY A 97 -0.68 17.24 -0.11
CA GLY A 97 -1.29 18.54 -0.23
C GLY A 97 -2.00 18.76 -1.56
N PHE A 98 -2.44 17.69 -2.23
CA PHE A 98 -3.14 17.80 -3.49
C PHE A 98 -4.65 18.04 -3.26
N SER A 99 -5.29 18.70 -4.24
CA SER A 99 -6.74 18.78 -4.29
C SER A 99 -7.29 17.75 -5.27
N MET A 100 -8.48 17.21 -4.96
CA MET A 100 -9.10 16.21 -5.84
C MET A 100 -9.57 16.82 -7.13
N PRO A 101 -9.31 16.20 -8.29
CA PRO A 101 -9.87 16.65 -9.57
C PRO A 101 -11.39 16.61 -9.57
N ALA A 102 -12.03 17.52 -10.33
CA ALA A 102 -13.49 17.59 -10.43
C ALA A 102 -14.11 16.29 -10.97
N ASN A 103 -13.40 15.59 -11.87
CA ASN A 103 -13.85 14.34 -12.47
C ASN A 103 -13.30 13.08 -11.77
N TYR A 104 -12.83 13.22 -10.53
CA TYR A 104 -12.17 12.13 -9.80
C TYR A 104 -13.04 10.85 -9.72
N ALA A 105 -14.29 10.99 -9.30
CA ALA A 105 -15.17 9.83 -9.09
C ALA A 105 -15.39 9.03 -10.39
N VAL A 106 -15.61 9.74 -11.50
CA VAL A 106 -15.80 9.11 -12.81
C VAL A 106 -14.52 8.40 -13.25
N ARG A 107 -13.39 9.07 -13.16
CA ARG A 107 -12.10 8.50 -13.56
C ARG A 107 -11.72 7.32 -12.68
N ARG A 108 -11.97 7.40 -11.37
CA ARG A 108 -11.72 6.31 -10.44
C ARG A 108 -12.53 5.06 -10.78
N SER A 109 -13.81 5.23 -11.16
CA SER A 109 -14.67 4.11 -11.55
C SER A 109 -14.19 3.39 -12.80
N GLU A 110 -13.45 4.07 -13.68
CA GLU A 110 -12.90 3.53 -14.92
C GLU A 110 -11.49 2.96 -14.75
N THR A 111 -10.85 3.17 -13.59
CA THR A 111 -9.44 2.82 -13.36
C THR A 111 -9.31 1.78 -12.28
N SER A 112 -8.54 0.73 -12.58
CA SER A 112 -8.23 -0.34 -11.64
C SER A 112 -6.85 -0.10 -11.03
N ILE A 113 -6.78 -0.07 -9.68
CA ILE A 113 -5.53 0.05 -8.94
C ILE A 113 -5.25 -1.34 -8.34
N LYS A 114 -4.30 -2.07 -8.93
CA LYS A 114 -4.00 -3.44 -8.56
C LYS A 114 -2.66 -3.61 -7.86
N SER A 115 -1.74 -2.66 -8.04
CA SER A 115 -0.40 -2.72 -7.50
C SER A 115 0.06 -1.36 -6.98
N VAL A 116 1.15 -1.37 -6.21
CA VAL A 116 1.78 -0.14 -5.71
C VAL A 116 2.17 0.79 -6.87
N LYS A 117 2.64 0.22 -7.98
CA LYS A 117 2.94 0.97 -9.20
C LYS A 117 1.70 1.72 -9.71
N ASP A 118 0.56 1.08 -9.74
CA ASP A 118 -0.69 1.72 -10.16
C ASP A 118 -1.05 2.89 -9.24
N MET A 119 -0.81 2.76 -7.94
CA MET A 119 -1.04 3.84 -6.98
C MET A 119 -0.15 5.04 -7.27
N VAL A 120 1.13 4.83 -7.58
CA VAL A 120 2.06 5.91 -7.92
C VAL A 120 1.55 6.67 -9.15
N HIS A 121 1.18 5.95 -10.21
CA HIS A 121 0.65 6.57 -11.43
C HIS A 121 -0.69 7.27 -11.20
N TRP A 122 -1.55 6.71 -10.36
CA TRP A 122 -2.83 7.32 -10.01
C TRP A 122 -2.64 8.65 -9.29
N LEU A 123 -1.74 8.70 -8.32
CA LEU A 123 -1.44 9.94 -7.60
C LEU A 123 -0.77 10.98 -8.50
N ASP A 124 0.05 10.55 -9.46
CA ASP A 124 0.61 11.44 -10.46
C ASP A 124 -0.48 12.03 -11.37
N TRP A 125 -1.46 11.22 -11.75
CA TRP A 125 -2.63 11.71 -12.48
C TRP A 125 -3.41 12.75 -11.65
N VAL A 126 -3.65 12.48 -10.36
CA VAL A 126 -4.31 13.44 -9.46
C VAL A 126 -3.53 14.75 -9.43
N ARG A 127 -2.20 14.69 -9.29
CA ARG A 127 -1.33 15.86 -9.29
C ARG A 127 -1.51 16.71 -10.54
N GLN A 128 -1.57 16.06 -11.70
CA GLN A 128 -1.68 16.75 -13.01
C GLN A 128 -3.06 17.35 -13.27
N HIS A 129 -4.09 16.88 -12.59
CA HIS A 129 -5.49 17.26 -12.85
C HIS A 129 -6.18 17.91 -11.64
N GLN A 130 -5.41 18.45 -10.71
CA GLN A 130 -5.95 19.11 -9.52
C GLN A 130 -6.93 20.22 -9.90
N SER A 131 -8.00 20.34 -9.12
CA SER A 131 -8.92 21.47 -9.25
C SER A 131 -8.24 22.75 -8.78
N ALA A 132 -8.41 23.81 -9.55
CA ALA A 132 -7.83 25.11 -9.24
C ALA A 132 -8.54 25.75 -8.01
#